data_b04f79c5e37bd4c15e43ec9e615c9736
#
_entry.id   b04f79c5e37bd4c15e43ec9e615c9736
#
_cell.length_a   1.000
_cell.length_b   1.000
_cell.length_c   1.000
_cell.angle_alpha   90.00
_cell.angle_beta   90.00
_cell.angle_gamma   90.00
#
_symmetry.space_group_name_H-M   'P 1'
#
loop_
_entity.id
_entity.type
_entity.pdbx_description
1 polymer ?
#
loop_
_entity_poly.entity_id
_entity_poly.type
_entity_poly.pdbx_seq_one_letter_code
_entity_poly.pdbx_strand_id
1 'polypeptide(L)'
;MKPSYKAIRSFVALMVALSLAGQAVASKTSSPVIPIWPAGTAQVDPNMSEELVPRHLELVKNIHDPNLTVFRPNNPNGVAVVICPGGAYMFLGVEHEGKRVAETLNKFGITAFVLKYRLPTTQSANFKHPVPLSDALRAIQWVRYHASEYKLDAKRIGIMGFSAGGHLAASAGTLYSKYSFGTDGIAQVSSRPDFMCLGYPVISTQKEIAHGCVRRLLNAGFTQDQLAEMSCELNVTAQTPPTFLLHAKDDKGVLPQNSMVMHEALKQQGVPTELKLYEQGGHGFGLGRKGTDSAQWLDDFIAWLSSMQIIGSTGEFYTPTQDLNALEQRTESKESLPNVLIIGDSISIGYTPVVIEQLKGVANVQRVKSNCGDTQRGLQSLHAWLGDTQWDVIHFNWGLHDLCYRHPESKVYGKRDKVKGTVAVPLEQYGKNLQALVLQLLQTDATLIWASTTLVPENEAGRRVGDELNYNAVAKTIMLKHGVAINDLHALTASFPSQLFSRPGDVHYTKEGSAQLAQQVAEAIQATLPEEPVAADAGSRK
;
A
#
# COMPACT_ATOMS: atom_id res chain seq x y z
N MET A 1 -23.71 54.47 -36.11
CA MET A 1 -23.46 54.39 -34.66
C MET A 1 -22.42 53.30 -34.39
N LYS A 2 -21.27 53.66 -33.89
CA LYS A 2 -20.19 52.71 -33.60
C LYS A 2 -20.39 52.16 -32.17
N PRO A 3 -20.37 50.82 -31.92
CA PRO A 3 -20.49 50.28 -30.55
C PRO A 3 -19.26 50.61 -29.74
N SER A 4 -19.47 50.94 -28.47
CA SER A 4 -18.43 51.42 -27.56
C SER A 4 -17.46 50.30 -27.14
N TYR A 5 -16.18 50.64 -27.13
CA TYR A 5 -15.04 49.79 -26.76
C TYR A 5 -15.10 49.16 -25.34
N LYS A 6 -16.04 49.56 -24.49
CA LYS A 6 -16.24 49.01 -23.16
C LYS A 6 -16.94 47.63 -23.15
N ALA A 7 -17.82 47.34 -24.15
CA ALA A 7 -18.53 46.08 -24.20
C ALA A 7 -17.65 44.89 -24.64
N ILE A 8 -16.60 45.13 -25.40
CA ILE A 8 -15.70 44.08 -25.92
C ILE A 8 -14.71 43.61 -24.84
N ARG A 9 -14.30 44.48 -23.92
CA ARG A 9 -13.39 44.08 -22.81
C ARG A 9 -14.07 43.19 -21.75
N SER A 10 -15.36 43.36 -21.51
CA SER A 10 -16.10 42.53 -20.55
C SER A 10 -16.38 41.12 -21.08
N PHE A 11 -16.53 40.96 -22.41
CA PHE A 11 -16.77 39.65 -23.00
C PHE A 11 -15.49 38.78 -23.12
N VAL A 12 -14.34 39.42 -23.35
CA VAL A 12 -13.05 38.70 -23.40
C VAL A 12 -12.58 38.32 -22.01
N ALA A 13 -12.86 39.12 -20.97
CA ALA A 13 -12.54 38.78 -19.58
C ALA A 13 -13.41 37.64 -19.04
N LEU A 14 -14.66 37.50 -19.50
CA LEU A 14 -15.55 36.41 -19.08
C LEU A 14 -15.20 35.08 -19.78
N MET A 15 -14.72 35.11 -21.02
CA MET A 15 -14.30 33.89 -21.74
C MET A 15 -12.92 33.37 -21.29
N VAL A 16 -12.04 34.23 -20.78
CA VAL A 16 -10.74 33.84 -20.19
C VAL A 16 -10.94 33.29 -18.77
N ALA A 17 -11.95 33.76 -18.01
CA ALA A 17 -12.27 33.23 -16.68
C ALA A 17 -12.98 31.85 -16.75
N LEU A 18 -13.70 31.53 -17.84
CA LEU A 18 -14.34 30.23 -18.05
C LEU A 18 -13.39 29.16 -18.64
N SER A 19 -12.25 29.55 -19.20
CA SER A 19 -11.24 28.60 -19.69
C SER A 19 -10.20 28.18 -18.64
N LEU A 20 -10.18 28.81 -17.45
CA LEU A 20 -9.30 28.48 -16.33
C LEU A 20 -9.95 27.61 -15.26
N ALA A 21 -11.25 27.32 -15.37
CA ALA A 21 -11.98 26.47 -14.41
C ALA A 21 -12.03 24.99 -14.82
N GLY A 22 -11.29 24.56 -15.83
CA GLY A 22 -11.38 23.21 -16.41
C GLY A 22 -10.11 22.39 -16.42
N GLN A 23 -9.07 22.75 -15.66
CA GLN A 23 -7.92 21.88 -15.43
C GLN A 23 -7.86 21.50 -13.95
N ALA A 24 -8.69 20.53 -13.55
CA ALA A 24 -8.40 19.72 -12.39
C ALA A 24 -7.09 18.98 -12.69
N VAL A 25 -5.99 19.48 -12.14
CA VAL A 25 -4.73 18.72 -12.06
C VAL A 25 -5.05 17.49 -11.24
N ALA A 26 -5.24 16.37 -11.90
CA ALA A 26 -5.30 15.07 -11.24
C ALA A 26 -4.00 14.93 -10.44
N SER A 27 -4.09 15.06 -9.14
CA SER A 27 -3.03 14.74 -8.20
C SER A 27 -2.63 13.29 -8.48
N LYS A 28 -1.39 13.04 -8.93
CA LYS A 28 -0.83 11.69 -8.99
C LYS A 28 -0.71 11.20 -7.54
N THR A 29 -1.73 10.51 -7.06
CA THR A 29 -1.63 9.74 -5.82
C THR A 29 -0.56 8.68 -6.04
N SER A 30 0.50 8.72 -5.23
CA SER A 30 1.52 7.67 -5.23
C SER A 30 0.87 6.34 -4.88
N SER A 31 1.14 5.29 -5.65
CA SER A 31 0.65 3.94 -5.35
C SER A 31 1.06 3.51 -3.95
N PRO A 32 0.16 2.89 -3.15
CA PRO A 32 0.49 2.44 -1.80
C PRO A 32 1.67 1.47 -1.80
N VAL A 33 2.57 1.61 -0.82
CA VAL A 33 3.71 0.70 -0.59
C VAL A 33 3.48 -0.03 0.72
N ILE A 34 3.48 -1.35 0.69
CA ILE A 34 3.07 -2.22 1.80
C ILE A 34 4.23 -3.15 2.18
N PRO A 35 4.71 -3.13 3.43
CA PRO A 35 5.68 -4.10 3.91
C PRO A 35 5.04 -5.49 3.98
N ILE A 36 5.74 -6.52 3.51
CA ILE A 36 5.20 -7.90 3.49
C ILE A 36 5.56 -8.72 4.74
N TRP A 37 6.52 -8.26 5.53
CA TRP A 37 6.91 -8.91 6.77
C TRP A 37 6.56 -8.04 7.98
N PRO A 38 6.24 -8.64 9.14
CA PRO A 38 6.08 -7.89 10.38
C PRO A 38 7.34 -7.08 10.70
N ALA A 39 7.16 -5.93 11.34
CA ALA A 39 8.26 -5.08 11.76
C ALA A 39 9.28 -5.86 12.62
N GLY A 40 10.57 -5.75 12.28
CA GLY A 40 11.67 -6.45 12.98
C GLY A 40 11.93 -7.89 12.51
N THR A 41 11.13 -8.46 11.62
CA THR A 41 11.31 -9.82 11.08
C THR A 41 12.33 -9.83 9.92
N ALA A 42 12.30 -8.83 9.06
CA ALA A 42 13.34 -8.62 8.06
C ALA A 42 14.57 -8.03 8.75
N GLN A 43 15.76 -8.54 8.41
CA GLN A 43 17.01 -7.93 8.86
C GLN A 43 17.19 -6.59 8.13
N VAL A 44 16.46 -5.59 8.57
CA VAL A 44 16.54 -4.23 8.02
C VAL A 44 17.66 -3.50 8.75
N ASP A 45 18.71 -3.12 8.03
CA ASP A 45 19.70 -2.19 8.57
C ASP A 45 19.13 -0.77 8.49
N PRO A 46 18.84 -0.10 9.63
CA PRO A 46 18.24 1.23 9.63
C PRO A 46 19.17 2.31 9.03
N ASN A 47 20.46 2.01 8.85
CA ASN A 47 21.44 2.92 8.27
C ASN A 47 21.61 2.71 6.76
N MET A 48 20.97 1.69 6.17
CA MET A 48 21.02 1.45 4.74
C MET A 48 19.82 2.08 4.04
N SER A 49 20.10 2.78 2.95
CA SER A 49 19.06 3.29 2.03
C SER A 49 19.10 2.51 0.73
N GLU A 50 17.89 2.29 0.16
CA GLU A 50 17.79 1.86 -1.23
C GLU A 50 18.47 2.90 -2.13
N GLU A 51 19.26 2.44 -3.09
CA GLU A 51 19.90 3.32 -4.05
C GLU A 51 19.15 3.27 -5.39
N LEU A 52 18.66 4.43 -5.83
CA LEU A 52 18.24 4.63 -7.21
C LEU A 52 19.49 4.71 -8.10
N VAL A 53 19.56 3.88 -9.11
CA VAL A 53 20.59 3.96 -10.13
C VAL A 53 20.12 4.91 -11.23
N PRO A 54 20.65 6.15 -11.29
CA PRO A 54 20.19 7.13 -12.27
C PRO A 54 20.68 6.76 -13.67
N ARG A 55 19.97 5.88 -14.36
CA ARG A 55 20.10 5.64 -15.81
C ARG A 55 18.81 5.05 -16.36
N HIS A 56 18.11 5.82 -17.18
CA HIS A 56 17.04 5.49 -18.14
C HIS A 56 15.88 4.59 -17.70
N LEU A 57 15.96 3.79 -16.61
CA LEU A 57 14.99 2.75 -16.26
C LEU A 57 14.62 2.67 -14.76
N GLU A 58 14.95 3.68 -13.96
CA GLU A 58 14.70 3.67 -12.50
C GLU A 58 15.03 2.30 -11.86
N LEU A 59 16.30 1.95 -11.91
CA LEU A 59 16.80 0.71 -11.29
C LEU A 59 17.00 0.93 -9.80
N VAL A 60 16.57 -0.03 -8.97
CA VAL A 60 16.73 0.01 -7.51
C VAL A 60 17.66 -1.11 -7.07
N LYS A 61 18.64 -0.80 -6.24
CA LYS A 61 19.56 -1.76 -5.61
C LYS A 61 19.60 -1.57 -4.08
N ASN A 62 20.35 -2.41 -3.39
CA ASN A 62 20.45 -2.42 -1.92
C ASN A 62 19.09 -2.61 -1.23
N ILE A 63 18.23 -3.44 -1.79
CA ILE A 63 16.91 -3.73 -1.23
C ILE A 63 17.08 -4.63 -0.01
N HIS A 64 16.66 -4.15 1.15
CA HIS A 64 16.70 -4.82 2.43
C HIS A 64 15.33 -4.85 3.13
N ASP A 65 14.40 -3.98 2.72
CA ASP A 65 13.02 -3.91 3.22
C ASP A 65 12.04 -4.32 2.10
N PRO A 66 11.66 -5.62 2.03
CA PRO A 66 10.81 -6.12 0.97
C PRO A 66 9.38 -5.62 1.13
N ASN A 67 8.82 -5.12 0.03
CA ASN A 67 7.51 -4.50 0.03
C ASN A 67 6.77 -4.68 -1.30
N LEU A 68 5.45 -4.44 -1.28
CA LEU A 68 4.58 -4.42 -2.44
C LEU A 68 4.15 -2.99 -2.76
N THR A 69 4.33 -2.56 -4.00
CA THR A 69 3.67 -1.36 -4.53
C THR A 69 2.39 -1.78 -5.25
N VAL A 70 1.25 -1.23 -4.84
CA VAL A 70 -0.07 -1.66 -5.30
C VAL A 70 -0.58 -0.79 -6.44
N PHE A 71 -1.05 -1.43 -7.51
CA PHE A 71 -1.70 -0.80 -8.66
C PHE A 71 -3.10 -1.37 -8.81
N ARG A 72 -4.10 -0.55 -8.50
CA ARG A 72 -5.53 -0.95 -8.56
C ARG A 72 -6.17 -0.46 -9.85
N PRO A 73 -6.89 -1.29 -10.58
CA PRO A 73 -7.74 -0.85 -11.68
C PRO A 73 -9.00 -0.15 -11.14
N ASN A 74 -9.58 0.75 -11.92
CA ASN A 74 -10.87 1.36 -11.57
C ASN A 74 -11.99 0.32 -11.46
N ASN A 75 -11.95 -0.71 -12.32
CA ASN A 75 -12.92 -1.80 -12.35
C ASN A 75 -12.17 -3.13 -12.19
N PRO A 76 -11.95 -3.64 -10.96
CA PRO A 76 -11.25 -4.89 -10.74
C PRO A 76 -12.09 -6.10 -11.19
N ASN A 77 -11.44 -7.06 -11.87
CA ASN A 77 -12.07 -8.31 -12.32
C ASN A 77 -11.85 -9.49 -11.35
N GLY A 78 -11.32 -9.22 -10.15
CA GLY A 78 -11.04 -10.21 -9.12
C GLY A 78 -9.70 -10.94 -9.28
N VAL A 79 -8.96 -10.74 -10.38
CA VAL A 79 -7.63 -11.34 -10.60
C VAL A 79 -6.54 -10.45 -10.03
N ALA A 80 -5.54 -11.06 -9.40
CA ALA A 80 -4.32 -10.37 -8.96
C ALA A 80 -3.05 -10.99 -9.56
N VAL A 81 -2.02 -10.15 -9.73
CA VAL A 81 -0.70 -10.59 -10.16
C VAL A 81 0.38 -9.95 -9.27
N VAL A 82 1.20 -10.78 -8.63
CA VAL A 82 2.45 -10.35 -8.00
C VAL A 82 3.54 -10.29 -9.07
N ILE A 83 4.13 -9.11 -9.28
CA ILE A 83 5.14 -8.88 -10.32
C ILE A 83 6.53 -8.84 -9.69
N CYS A 84 7.43 -9.71 -10.16
CA CYS A 84 8.84 -9.78 -9.78
C CYS A 84 9.70 -9.18 -10.92
N PRO A 85 10.15 -7.90 -10.80
CA PRO A 85 11.03 -7.30 -11.80
C PRO A 85 12.37 -8.03 -11.93
N GLY A 86 12.97 -8.01 -13.10
CA GLY A 86 14.31 -8.53 -13.34
C GLY A 86 15.42 -7.59 -12.89
N GLY A 87 16.67 -7.98 -13.18
CA GLY A 87 17.86 -7.20 -12.81
C GLY A 87 19.01 -8.06 -12.33
N ALA A 88 19.07 -9.30 -12.81
CA ALA A 88 20.17 -10.25 -12.56
C ALA A 88 20.46 -10.50 -11.07
N TYR A 89 19.51 -10.31 -10.17
CA TYR A 89 19.68 -10.32 -8.71
C TYR A 89 20.69 -9.30 -8.18
N MET A 90 20.96 -8.24 -8.94
CA MET A 90 21.84 -7.13 -8.56
C MET A 90 21.08 -5.82 -8.31
N PHE A 91 19.99 -5.67 -9.00
CA PHE A 91 19.05 -4.53 -8.93
C PHE A 91 17.66 -4.99 -9.39
N LEU A 92 16.65 -4.13 -9.29
CA LEU A 92 15.31 -4.37 -9.81
C LEU A 92 14.94 -3.27 -10.82
N GLY A 93 14.42 -3.67 -11.98
CA GLY A 93 13.85 -2.80 -12.99
C GLY A 93 12.41 -2.41 -12.66
N VAL A 94 12.19 -1.73 -11.53
CA VAL A 94 10.86 -1.49 -10.95
C VAL A 94 9.94 -0.63 -11.83
N GLU A 95 10.49 0.22 -12.69
CA GLU A 95 9.68 1.02 -13.64
C GLU A 95 9.34 0.19 -14.88
N HIS A 96 10.35 -0.38 -15.51
CA HIS A 96 10.25 -1.02 -16.83
C HIS A 96 9.51 -2.37 -16.80
N GLU A 97 9.86 -3.24 -15.83
CA GLU A 97 9.29 -4.58 -15.65
C GLU A 97 8.35 -4.67 -14.44
N GLY A 98 8.11 -3.54 -13.76
CA GLY A 98 7.21 -3.42 -12.63
C GLY A 98 6.04 -2.51 -12.95
N LYS A 99 6.19 -1.20 -12.67
CA LYS A 99 5.11 -0.22 -12.74
C LYS A 99 4.41 -0.15 -14.09
N ARG A 100 5.17 -0.07 -15.21
CA ARG A 100 4.54 0.03 -16.55
C ARG A 100 3.71 -1.22 -16.88
N VAL A 101 4.19 -2.40 -16.49
CA VAL A 101 3.45 -3.65 -16.65
C VAL A 101 2.20 -3.63 -15.79
N ALA A 102 2.30 -3.23 -14.52
CA ALA A 102 1.19 -3.11 -13.59
C ALA A 102 0.09 -2.15 -14.09
N GLU A 103 0.48 -0.94 -14.52
CA GLU A 103 -0.44 0.06 -15.09
C GLU A 103 -1.14 -0.46 -16.36
N THR A 104 -0.47 -1.31 -17.14
CA THR A 104 -1.07 -1.89 -18.34
C THR A 104 -2.02 -3.04 -17.99
N LEU A 105 -1.69 -3.90 -17.03
CA LEU A 105 -2.60 -4.94 -16.51
C LEU A 105 -3.88 -4.34 -15.90
N ASN A 106 -3.78 -3.16 -15.27
CA ASN A 106 -4.95 -2.46 -14.75
C ASN A 106 -5.99 -2.12 -15.83
N LYS A 107 -5.58 -1.91 -17.08
CA LYS A 107 -6.51 -1.67 -18.21
C LYS A 107 -7.42 -2.87 -18.49
N PHE A 108 -6.99 -4.06 -18.10
CA PHE A 108 -7.73 -5.32 -18.19
C PHE A 108 -8.44 -5.72 -16.88
N GLY A 109 -8.53 -4.81 -15.92
CA GLY A 109 -9.17 -5.07 -14.63
C GLY A 109 -8.35 -5.92 -13.67
N ILE A 110 -7.10 -6.23 -13.97
CA ILE A 110 -6.21 -7.04 -13.13
C ILE A 110 -5.51 -6.13 -12.12
N THR A 111 -5.63 -6.43 -10.83
CA THR A 111 -4.88 -5.74 -9.77
C THR A 111 -3.44 -6.25 -9.74
N ALA A 112 -2.47 -5.35 -9.75
CA ALA A 112 -1.06 -5.72 -9.78
C ALA A 112 -0.32 -5.26 -8.53
N PHE A 113 0.58 -6.10 -8.03
CA PHE A 113 1.41 -5.89 -6.86
C PHE A 113 2.88 -6.03 -7.27
N VAL A 114 3.60 -4.92 -7.41
CA VAL A 114 5.02 -4.94 -7.78
C VAL A 114 5.86 -5.22 -6.54
N LEU A 115 6.55 -6.35 -6.53
CA LEU A 115 7.37 -6.79 -5.42
C LEU A 115 8.80 -6.23 -5.53
N LYS A 116 9.22 -5.47 -4.53
CA LYS A 116 10.62 -5.23 -4.25
C LYS A 116 11.12 -6.34 -3.33
N TYR A 117 11.80 -7.34 -3.86
CA TYR A 117 12.35 -8.44 -3.08
C TYR A 117 13.80 -8.19 -2.71
N ARG A 118 14.25 -8.73 -1.57
CA ARG A 118 15.63 -8.60 -1.09
C ARG A 118 16.64 -9.19 -2.08
N LEU A 119 17.74 -8.49 -2.27
CA LEU A 119 18.75 -8.87 -3.24
C LEU A 119 19.98 -9.50 -2.57
N PRO A 120 20.52 -10.62 -3.12
CA PRO A 120 21.71 -11.28 -2.57
C PRO A 120 22.99 -10.44 -2.66
N THR A 121 22.94 -9.31 -3.36
CA THR A 121 24.05 -8.35 -3.48
C THR A 121 23.87 -7.11 -2.60
N THR A 122 22.83 -7.07 -1.78
CA THR A 122 22.63 -5.99 -0.80
C THR A 122 23.83 -5.94 0.15
N GLN A 123 24.38 -4.74 0.32
CA GLN A 123 25.56 -4.53 1.17
C GLN A 123 25.25 -4.91 2.62
N SER A 124 26.25 -5.39 3.34
CA SER A 124 26.16 -5.76 4.76
C SER A 124 25.09 -6.82 5.10
N ALA A 125 24.49 -7.46 4.11
CA ALA A 125 23.45 -8.48 4.28
C ALA A 125 23.79 -9.76 3.51
N ASN A 126 23.34 -10.91 4.03
CA ASN A 126 23.48 -12.20 3.36
C ASN A 126 22.11 -12.71 2.89
N PHE A 127 21.53 -12.04 1.90
CA PHE A 127 20.21 -12.40 1.34
C PHE A 127 20.32 -13.46 0.23
N LYS A 128 21.06 -14.55 0.51
CA LYS A 128 21.15 -15.70 -0.39
C LYS A 128 19.85 -16.50 -0.39
N HIS A 129 19.77 -17.49 -1.27
CA HIS A 129 18.66 -18.43 -1.25
C HIS A 129 18.53 -19.06 0.17
N PRO A 130 17.31 -19.15 0.74
CA PRO A 130 16.01 -18.90 0.11
C PRO A 130 15.42 -17.49 0.36
N VAL A 131 16.20 -16.46 0.72
CA VAL A 131 15.66 -15.15 1.13
C VAL A 131 14.82 -14.47 0.05
N PRO A 132 15.25 -14.30 -1.22
CA PRO A 132 14.37 -13.73 -2.26
C PRO A 132 13.12 -14.58 -2.50
N LEU A 133 13.24 -15.91 -2.45
CA LEU A 133 12.11 -16.83 -2.57
C LEU A 133 11.10 -16.65 -1.42
N SER A 134 11.58 -16.46 -0.19
CA SER A 134 10.71 -16.19 0.95
C SER A 134 9.88 -14.93 0.76
N ASP A 135 10.46 -13.88 0.16
CA ASP A 135 9.73 -12.64 -0.13
C ASP A 135 8.65 -12.85 -1.21
N ALA A 136 8.94 -13.64 -2.25
CA ALA A 136 7.96 -13.94 -3.29
C ALA A 136 6.80 -14.81 -2.77
N LEU A 137 7.08 -15.85 -1.99
CA LEU A 137 6.05 -16.69 -1.37
C LEU A 137 5.22 -15.90 -0.37
N ARG A 138 5.87 -15.07 0.45
CA ARG A 138 5.20 -14.17 1.39
C ARG A 138 4.31 -13.14 0.69
N ALA A 139 4.75 -12.59 -0.43
CA ALA A 139 3.94 -11.66 -1.23
C ALA A 139 2.65 -12.31 -1.73
N ILE A 140 2.71 -13.55 -2.23
CA ILE A 140 1.52 -14.32 -2.65
C ILE A 140 0.58 -14.56 -1.46
N GLN A 141 1.13 -14.98 -0.31
CA GLN A 141 0.36 -15.18 0.91
C GLN A 141 -0.27 -13.88 1.38
N TRP A 142 0.47 -12.78 1.35
CA TRP A 142 -0.04 -11.47 1.74
C TRP A 142 -1.24 -11.05 0.88
N VAL A 143 -1.11 -11.16 -0.45
CA VAL A 143 -2.21 -10.82 -1.38
C VAL A 143 -3.40 -11.74 -1.17
N ARG A 144 -3.19 -13.04 -0.94
CA ARG A 144 -4.25 -14.02 -0.72
C ARG A 144 -4.97 -13.78 0.61
N TYR A 145 -4.25 -13.46 1.67
CA TYR A 145 -4.81 -13.17 2.98
C TYR A 145 -5.69 -11.91 2.96
N HIS A 146 -5.27 -10.88 2.19
CA HIS A 146 -6.00 -9.61 2.05
C HIS A 146 -6.91 -9.57 0.79
N ALA A 147 -7.23 -10.73 0.19
CA ALA A 147 -7.95 -10.77 -1.09
C ALA A 147 -9.30 -10.04 -1.04
N SER A 148 -10.07 -10.19 0.03
CA SER A 148 -11.36 -9.53 0.21
C SER A 148 -11.24 -8.00 0.24
N GLU A 149 -10.23 -7.46 0.94
CA GLU A 149 -9.94 -6.03 1.04
C GLU A 149 -9.68 -5.38 -0.33
N TYR A 150 -9.05 -6.14 -1.23
CA TYR A 150 -8.72 -5.70 -2.59
C TYR A 150 -9.78 -6.10 -3.62
N LYS A 151 -10.92 -6.67 -3.21
CA LYS A 151 -11.97 -7.21 -4.11
C LYS A 151 -11.38 -8.26 -5.08
N LEU A 152 -10.57 -9.16 -4.56
CA LEU A 152 -9.91 -10.22 -5.31
C LEU A 152 -10.53 -11.58 -4.98
N ASP A 153 -10.44 -12.48 -5.94
CA ASP A 153 -10.68 -13.91 -5.73
C ASP A 153 -9.38 -14.56 -5.22
N ALA A 154 -9.38 -15.08 -4.00
CA ALA A 154 -8.23 -15.73 -3.37
C ALA A 154 -7.71 -16.97 -4.15
N LYS A 155 -8.47 -17.46 -5.15
CA LYS A 155 -8.12 -18.56 -6.05
C LYS A 155 -7.63 -18.10 -7.42
N ARG A 156 -7.47 -16.78 -7.64
CA ARG A 156 -7.02 -16.19 -8.91
C ARG A 156 -5.86 -15.21 -8.71
N ILE A 157 -4.86 -15.63 -7.93
CA ILE A 157 -3.67 -14.85 -7.61
C ILE A 157 -2.47 -15.48 -8.32
N GLY A 158 -2.00 -14.82 -9.38
CA GLY A 158 -0.83 -15.24 -10.13
C GLY A 158 0.47 -14.58 -9.70
N ILE A 159 1.57 -15.13 -10.20
CA ILE A 159 2.89 -14.50 -10.13
C ILE A 159 3.43 -14.28 -11.54
N MET A 160 4.03 -13.12 -11.76
CA MET A 160 4.69 -12.74 -13.01
C MET A 160 6.12 -12.34 -12.73
N GLY A 161 7.05 -12.71 -13.60
CA GLY A 161 8.44 -12.30 -13.42
C GLY A 161 9.19 -12.22 -14.72
N PHE A 162 10.21 -11.36 -14.76
CA PHE A 162 11.01 -11.07 -15.93
C PHE A 162 12.50 -11.38 -15.69
N SER A 163 13.19 -12.02 -16.64
CA SER A 163 14.62 -12.30 -16.52
C SER A 163 14.95 -13.04 -15.20
N ALA A 164 15.78 -12.48 -14.33
CA ALA A 164 16.05 -13.01 -12.99
C ALA A 164 14.80 -13.00 -12.09
N GLY A 165 13.89 -12.04 -12.24
CA GLY A 165 12.56 -12.05 -11.61
C GLY A 165 11.67 -13.18 -12.15
N GLY A 166 11.87 -13.58 -13.42
CA GLY A 166 11.27 -14.77 -14.01
C GLY A 166 11.76 -16.06 -13.34
N HIS A 167 13.04 -16.14 -13.02
CA HIS A 167 13.59 -17.23 -12.20
C HIS A 167 12.94 -17.26 -10.80
N LEU A 168 12.80 -16.11 -10.15
CA LEU A 168 12.16 -16.02 -8.84
C LEU A 168 10.69 -16.46 -8.91
N ALA A 169 9.94 -16.03 -9.93
CA ALA A 169 8.55 -16.42 -10.13
C ALA A 169 8.41 -17.92 -10.42
N ALA A 170 9.28 -18.49 -11.27
CA ALA A 170 9.33 -19.92 -11.54
C ALA A 170 9.68 -20.71 -10.26
N SER A 171 10.68 -20.26 -9.48
CA SER A 171 11.02 -20.86 -8.20
C SER A 171 9.84 -20.82 -7.22
N ALA A 172 9.09 -19.72 -7.16
CA ALA A 172 7.90 -19.62 -6.31
C ALA A 172 6.82 -20.62 -6.72
N GLY A 173 6.65 -20.90 -8.03
CA GLY A 173 5.67 -21.88 -8.50
C GLY A 173 6.11 -23.34 -8.42
N THR A 174 7.42 -23.61 -8.34
CA THR A 174 7.95 -24.99 -8.31
C THR A 174 8.40 -25.43 -6.90
N LEU A 175 8.76 -24.46 -6.02
CA LEU A 175 9.31 -24.75 -4.69
C LEU A 175 8.37 -24.34 -3.52
N TYR A 176 7.15 -23.85 -3.79
CA TYR A 176 6.24 -23.37 -2.76
C TYR A 176 5.93 -24.42 -1.67
N SER A 177 5.92 -25.70 -2.00
CA SER A 177 5.64 -26.79 -1.05
C SER A 177 6.87 -27.19 -0.22
N LYS A 178 8.08 -26.85 -0.70
CA LYS A 178 9.33 -27.16 -0.01
C LYS A 178 9.64 -26.16 1.11
N TYR A 179 9.14 -24.93 1.00
CA TYR A 179 9.47 -23.84 1.90
C TYR A 179 8.22 -23.26 2.55
N SER A 180 8.30 -23.02 3.85
CA SER A 180 7.30 -22.31 4.64
C SER A 180 7.99 -21.25 5.48
N PHE A 181 7.49 -20.02 5.46
CA PHE A 181 8.10 -18.90 6.14
C PHE A 181 7.05 -18.12 6.95
N GLY A 182 7.46 -17.67 8.15
CA GLY A 182 6.59 -16.92 9.05
C GLY A 182 5.75 -17.83 9.95
N THR A 183 5.19 -17.23 11.00
CA THR A 183 4.35 -17.93 12.01
C THR A 183 3.05 -17.17 12.30
N ASP A 184 2.78 -16.08 11.59
CA ASP A 184 1.60 -15.24 11.73
C ASP A 184 0.40 -15.78 10.91
N GLY A 185 -0.75 -15.11 11.00
CA GLY A 185 -1.96 -15.51 10.27
C GLY A 185 -1.78 -15.52 8.75
N ILE A 186 -0.92 -14.66 8.19
CA ILE A 186 -0.62 -14.62 6.76
C ILE A 186 0.12 -15.90 6.32
N ALA A 187 0.99 -16.47 7.17
CA ALA A 187 1.70 -17.71 6.87
C ALA A 187 0.78 -18.95 6.82
N GLN A 188 -0.47 -18.86 7.30
CA GLN A 188 -1.42 -19.96 7.30
C GLN A 188 -2.13 -20.14 5.95
N VAL A 189 -2.10 -19.15 5.05
CA VAL A 189 -2.68 -19.30 3.73
C VAL A 189 -1.66 -19.83 2.72
N SER A 190 -2.15 -20.42 1.63
CA SER A 190 -1.29 -21.02 0.60
C SER A 190 -0.38 -19.98 -0.07
N SER A 191 0.91 -20.31 -0.18
CA SER A 191 1.90 -19.54 -0.95
C SER A 191 1.98 -19.98 -2.43
N ARG A 192 1.20 -21.01 -2.84
CA ARG A 192 1.16 -21.47 -4.23
C ARG A 192 0.47 -20.42 -5.08
N PRO A 193 1.09 -19.88 -6.14
CA PRO A 193 0.38 -19.04 -7.11
C PRO A 193 -0.65 -19.87 -7.89
N ASP A 194 -1.73 -19.24 -8.34
CA ASP A 194 -2.77 -19.95 -9.07
C ASP A 194 -2.43 -20.07 -10.58
N PHE A 195 -1.57 -19.19 -11.08
CA PHE A 195 -0.96 -19.24 -12.41
C PHE A 195 0.37 -18.49 -12.42
N MET A 196 1.19 -18.72 -13.44
CA MET A 196 2.46 -18.03 -13.66
C MET A 196 2.52 -17.36 -15.04
N CYS A 197 3.20 -16.21 -15.11
CA CYS A 197 3.63 -15.57 -16.35
C CYS A 197 5.13 -15.31 -16.30
N LEU A 198 5.90 -15.92 -17.19
CA LEU A 198 7.36 -15.92 -17.17
C LEU A 198 7.91 -15.24 -18.44
N GLY A 199 8.37 -13.99 -18.30
CA GLY A 199 8.93 -13.19 -19.38
C GLY A 199 10.45 -13.38 -19.51
N TYR A 200 10.91 -13.91 -20.65
CA TYR A 200 12.33 -14.19 -20.95
C TYR A 200 13.10 -14.65 -19.71
N PRO A 201 12.55 -15.67 -18.98
CA PRO A 201 13.03 -16.03 -17.66
C PRO A 201 14.39 -16.72 -17.74
N VAL A 202 15.22 -16.49 -16.70
CA VAL A 202 16.28 -17.43 -16.38
C VAL A 202 15.61 -18.65 -15.75
N ILE A 203 15.97 -19.86 -16.17
CA ILE A 203 15.36 -21.11 -15.69
C ILE A 203 16.41 -22.12 -15.27
N SER A 204 17.32 -22.45 -16.16
CA SER A 204 18.24 -23.60 -16.03
C SER A 204 19.62 -23.20 -15.57
N THR A 205 20.24 -24.10 -14.79
CA THR A 205 21.66 -24.04 -14.43
C THR A 205 22.53 -24.95 -15.30
N GLN A 206 21.97 -25.62 -16.32
CA GLN A 206 22.71 -26.39 -17.31
C GLN A 206 23.70 -25.49 -18.05
N LYS A 207 24.96 -25.92 -18.13
CA LYS A 207 26.10 -25.10 -18.59
C LYS A 207 25.86 -24.38 -19.94
N GLU A 208 25.17 -25.05 -20.87
CA GLU A 208 24.93 -24.59 -22.22
C GLU A 208 23.96 -23.43 -22.35
N ILE A 209 23.04 -23.31 -21.36
CA ILE A 209 21.94 -22.31 -21.37
C ILE A 209 21.88 -21.48 -20.09
N ALA A 210 22.73 -21.78 -19.10
CA ALA A 210 22.75 -21.12 -17.81
C ALA A 210 23.08 -19.63 -17.91
N HIS A 211 22.33 -18.82 -17.19
CA HIS A 211 22.70 -17.43 -16.94
C HIS A 211 23.39 -17.29 -15.57
N GLY A 212 24.54 -16.59 -15.52
CA GLY A 212 25.39 -16.51 -14.33
C GLY A 212 24.75 -15.86 -13.09
N CYS A 213 23.60 -15.18 -13.23
CA CYS A 213 22.95 -14.49 -12.12
C CYS A 213 22.45 -15.44 -11.01
N VAL A 214 22.08 -16.68 -11.35
CA VAL A 214 21.58 -17.67 -10.38
C VAL A 214 22.63 -18.01 -9.32
N ARG A 215 23.91 -18.04 -9.69
CA ARG A 215 25.01 -18.28 -8.74
C ARG A 215 25.12 -17.21 -7.65
N ARG A 216 24.57 -16.01 -7.87
CA ARG A 216 24.50 -14.96 -6.83
C ARG A 216 23.59 -15.34 -5.66
N LEU A 217 22.62 -16.23 -5.88
CA LEU A 217 21.75 -16.76 -4.84
C LEU A 217 22.45 -17.72 -3.90
N LEU A 218 23.58 -18.30 -4.31
CA LEU A 218 24.27 -19.35 -3.58
C LEU A 218 25.48 -18.79 -2.83
N ASN A 219 25.79 -19.39 -1.68
CA ASN A 219 27.03 -19.11 -0.95
C ASN A 219 28.24 -19.72 -1.68
N ALA A 220 29.44 -19.24 -1.39
CA ALA A 220 30.67 -19.88 -1.87
C ALA A 220 30.71 -21.34 -1.39
N GLY A 221 31.10 -22.26 -2.27
CA GLY A 221 31.16 -23.68 -1.95
C GLY A 221 29.83 -24.43 -2.03
N PHE A 222 28.83 -23.88 -2.75
CA PHE A 222 27.55 -24.56 -2.99
C PHE A 222 27.73 -25.95 -3.60
N THR A 223 26.82 -26.87 -3.25
CA THR A 223 26.79 -28.24 -3.76
C THR A 223 26.09 -28.32 -5.13
N GLN A 224 26.25 -29.45 -5.82
CA GLN A 224 25.52 -29.74 -7.06
C GLN A 224 24.00 -29.80 -6.82
N ASP A 225 23.56 -30.33 -5.67
CA ASP A 225 22.13 -30.38 -5.30
C ASP A 225 21.56 -28.98 -5.13
N GLN A 226 22.30 -28.07 -4.47
CA GLN A 226 21.89 -26.67 -4.35
C GLN A 226 21.84 -25.97 -5.72
N LEU A 227 22.76 -26.31 -6.63
CA LEU A 227 22.74 -25.78 -8.00
C LEU A 227 21.56 -26.37 -8.79
N ALA A 228 21.28 -27.66 -8.64
CA ALA A 228 20.14 -28.33 -9.27
C ALA A 228 18.79 -27.76 -8.78
N GLU A 229 18.69 -27.44 -7.50
CA GLU A 229 17.50 -26.78 -6.95
C GLU A 229 17.22 -25.43 -7.62
N MET A 230 18.24 -24.73 -8.09
CA MET A 230 18.08 -23.48 -8.83
C MET A 230 17.66 -23.70 -10.31
N SER A 231 17.63 -24.93 -10.78
CA SER A 231 17.08 -25.28 -12.10
C SER A 231 15.58 -25.51 -11.97
N CYS A 232 14.77 -24.49 -12.30
CA CYS A 232 13.34 -24.52 -12.05
C CYS A 232 12.64 -25.66 -12.82
N GLU A 233 13.14 -26.03 -14.01
CA GLU A 233 12.62 -27.12 -14.84
C GLU A 233 12.74 -28.50 -14.18
N LEU A 234 13.74 -28.68 -13.30
CA LEU A 234 13.94 -29.94 -12.57
C LEU A 234 13.00 -30.08 -11.37
N ASN A 235 12.36 -29.00 -10.95
CA ASN A 235 11.48 -28.95 -9.77
C ASN A 235 9.99 -28.91 -10.19
N VAL A 236 9.67 -29.04 -11.48
CA VAL A 236 8.30 -29.10 -11.98
C VAL A 236 7.62 -30.38 -11.54
N THR A 237 6.40 -30.25 -11.02
CA THR A 237 5.53 -31.37 -10.65
C THR A 237 4.13 -31.18 -11.23
N ALA A 238 3.26 -32.19 -11.15
CA ALA A 238 1.86 -32.06 -11.58
C ALA A 238 1.07 -30.98 -10.79
N GLN A 239 1.58 -30.52 -9.65
CA GLN A 239 0.98 -29.45 -8.84
C GLN A 239 1.56 -28.06 -9.18
N THR A 240 2.54 -27.96 -10.07
CA THR A 240 3.05 -26.67 -10.58
C THR A 240 1.89 -25.90 -11.24
N PRO A 241 1.77 -24.58 -11.03
CA PRO A 241 0.66 -23.81 -11.59
C PRO A 241 0.66 -23.76 -13.11
N PRO A 242 -0.50 -23.60 -13.77
CA PRO A 242 -0.59 -23.28 -15.19
C PRO A 242 0.33 -22.10 -15.52
N THR A 243 1.06 -22.19 -16.64
CA THR A 243 2.16 -21.28 -16.92
C THR A 243 2.13 -20.75 -18.37
N PHE A 244 2.15 -19.42 -18.49
CA PHE A 244 2.40 -18.72 -19.76
C PHE A 244 3.87 -18.29 -19.82
N LEU A 245 4.57 -18.62 -20.91
CA LEU A 245 5.96 -18.25 -21.15
C LEU A 245 6.05 -17.37 -22.40
N LEU A 246 6.91 -16.35 -22.33
CA LEU A 246 7.21 -15.49 -23.47
C LEU A 246 8.72 -15.24 -23.56
N HIS A 247 9.25 -15.29 -24.80
CA HIS A 247 10.67 -15.06 -25.07
C HIS A 247 10.90 -14.54 -26.50
N ALA A 248 11.96 -13.77 -26.70
CA ALA A 248 12.37 -13.40 -28.05
C ALA A 248 13.45 -14.36 -28.56
N LYS A 249 13.34 -14.81 -29.83
CA LYS A 249 14.31 -15.72 -30.44
C LYS A 249 15.71 -15.12 -30.60
N ASP A 250 15.77 -13.78 -30.71
CA ASP A 250 16.99 -12.99 -30.83
C ASP A 250 17.61 -12.58 -29.49
N ASP A 251 17.10 -13.11 -28.33
CA ASP A 251 17.67 -12.85 -27.02
C ASP A 251 19.04 -13.51 -26.86
N LYS A 252 20.06 -12.67 -26.68
CA LYS A 252 21.46 -13.09 -26.47
C LYS A 252 21.88 -12.96 -25.00
N GLY A 253 21.05 -12.34 -24.15
CA GLY A 253 21.30 -12.16 -22.72
C GLY A 253 20.90 -13.41 -21.92
N VAL A 254 19.65 -13.85 -22.11
CA VAL A 254 19.13 -15.12 -21.61
C VAL A 254 18.63 -15.92 -22.80
N LEU A 255 19.24 -17.05 -23.05
CA LEU A 255 18.90 -17.85 -24.24
C LEU A 255 17.45 -18.36 -24.18
N PRO A 256 16.66 -18.32 -25.28
CA PRO A 256 15.26 -18.75 -25.32
C PRO A 256 15.07 -20.22 -24.94
N GLN A 257 16.14 -21.03 -25.01
CA GLN A 257 16.15 -22.40 -24.50
C GLN A 257 15.74 -22.51 -23.05
N ASN A 258 15.95 -21.46 -22.21
CA ASN A 258 15.44 -21.45 -20.84
C ASN A 258 13.91 -21.58 -20.80
N SER A 259 13.18 -20.82 -21.60
CA SER A 259 11.72 -20.96 -21.70
C SER A 259 11.30 -22.29 -22.32
N MET A 260 12.07 -22.78 -23.30
CA MET A 260 11.76 -24.06 -23.99
C MET A 260 11.88 -25.25 -23.02
N VAL A 261 12.95 -25.35 -22.23
CA VAL A 261 13.11 -26.47 -21.27
C VAL A 261 12.06 -26.43 -20.15
N MET A 262 11.67 -25.22 -19.69
CA MET A 262 10.59 -25.07 -18.72
C MET A 262 9.25 -25.52 -19.29
N HIS A 263 8.93 -25.08 -20.52
CA HIS A 263 7.70 -25.47 -21.22
C HIS A 263 7.61 -26.99 -21.39
N GLU A 264 8.70 -27.63 -21.81
CA GLU A 264 8.75 -29.07 -21.97
C GLU A 264 8.58 -29.82 -20.64
N ALA A 265 9.24 -29.35 -19.58
CA ALA A 265 9.08 -29.95 -18.23
C ALA A 265 7.62 -29.85 -17.75
N LEU A 266 6.96 -28.71 -17.96
CA LEU A 266 5.55 -28.51 -17.63
C LEU A 266 4.64 -29.48 -18.39
N LYS A 267 4.86 -29.64 -19.71
CA LYS A 267 4.12 -30.58 -20.56
C LYS A 267 4.28 -32.04 -20.09
N GLN A 268 5.51 -32.44 -19.76
CA GLN A 268 5.80 -33.80 -19.25
C GLN A 268 5.06 -34.10 -17.96
N GLN A 269 4.79 -33.10 -17.12
CA GLN A 269 4.02 -33.22 -15.89
C GLN A 269 2.51 -32.97 -16.09
N GLY A 270 2.04 -32.80 -17.33
CA GLY A 270 0.62 -32.54 -17.62
C GLY A 270 0.12 -31.17 -17.15
N VAL A 271 1.01 -30.23 -16.87
CA VAL A 271 0.64 -28.88 -16.44
C VAL A 271 0.25 -28.04 -17.68
N PRO A 272 -0.92 -27.37 -17.68
CA PRO A 272 -1.30 -26.46 -18.76
C PRO A 272 -0.24 -25.38 -18.96
N THR A 273 0.27 -25.26 -20.20
CA THR A 273 1.34 -24.31 -20.50
C THR A 273 1.26 -23.81 -21.92
N GLU A 274 1.57 -22.55 -22.14
CA GLU A 274 1.73 -21.93 -23.46
C GLU A 274 3.08 -21.23 -23.53
N LEU A 275 3.79 -21.39 -24.67
CA LEU A 275 5.05 -20.72 -24.96
C LEU A 275 4.91 -19.88 -26.23
N LYS A 276 5.10 -18.56 -26.09
CA LYS A 276 5.20 -17.61 -27.20
C LYS A 276 6.66 -17.25 -27.45
N LEU A 277 7.12 -17.54 -28.64
CA LEU A 277 8.44 -17.17 -29.13
C LEU A 277 8.31 -16.08 -30.20
N TYR A 278 8.71 -14.87 -29.90
CA TYR A 278 8.71 -13.72 -30.80
C TYR A 278 10.00 -13.67 -31.62
N GLU A 279 9.93 -13.26 -32.86
CA GLU A 279 11.11 -13.21 -33.73
C GLU A 279 12.12 -12.17 -33.26
N GLN A 280 11.60 -11.00 -32.77
CA GLN A 280 12.42 -9.87 -32.37
C GLN A 280 11.96 -9.28 -31.05
N GLY A 281 12.91 -9.02 -30.18
CA GLY A 281 12.69 -8.41 -28.85
C GLY A 281 14.01 -8.17 -28.12
N GLY A 282 14.98 -9.04 -28.30
CA GLY A 282 16.22 -9.10 -27.50
C GLY A 282 15.90 -9.41 -26.06
N HIS A 283 16.85 -9.12 -25.16
CA HIS A 283 16.64 -9.28 -23.73
C HIS A 283 16.03 -8.03 -23.09
N GLY A 284 15.14 -8.21 -22.09
CA GLY A 284 14.60 -7.12 -21.30
C GLY A 284 13.64 -6.21 -22.07
N PHE A 285 12.79 -6.75 -22.94
CA PHE A 285 11.89 -5.94 -23.75
C PHE A 285 10.66 -5.39 -22.99
N GLY A 286 10.44 -5.75 -21.70
CA GLY A 286 9.34 -5.23 -20.88
C GLY A 286 7.97 -5.41 -21.57
N LEU A 287 7.27 -4.31 -21.85
CA LEU A 287 5.99 -4.33 -22.58
C LEU A 287 6.13 -4.59 -24.10
N GLY A 288 7.30 -5.02 -24.57
CA GLY A 288 7.59 -5.26 -25.98
C GLY A 288 8.28 -4.08 -26.65
N ARG A 289 8.96 -4.35 -27.77
CA ARG A 289 9.59 -3.31 -28.59
C ARG A 289 8.63 -2.81 -29.65
N LYS A 290 8.46 -1.50 -29.73
CA LYS A 290 7.61 -0.89 -30.76
C LYS A 290 8.06 -1.29 -32.16
N GLY A 291 7.14 -1.79 -32.97
CA GLY A 291 7.39 -2.21 -34.35
C GLY A 291 7.92 -3.64 -34.49
N THR A 292 7.98 -4.40 -33.42
CA THR A 292 8.28 -5.85 -33.44
C THR A 292 7.07 -6.65 -32.93
N ASP A 293 7.08 -7.95 -33.23
CA ASP A 293 6.03 -8.88 -32.80
C ASP A 293 5.98 -9.08 -31.28
N SER A 294 7.09 -8.81 -30.56
CA SER A 294 7.09 -8.84 -29.09
C SER A 294 6.19 -7.79 -28.45
N ALA A 295 5.72 -6.78 -29.19
CA ALA A 295 4.80 -5.78 -28.65
C ALA A 295 3.39 -6.31 -28.33
N GLN A 296 3.01 -7.48 -28.87
CA GLN A 296 1.68 -8.10 -28.69
C GLN A 296 1.61 -9.07 -27.50
N TRP A 297 2.73 -9.33 -26.79
CA TRP A 297 2.78 -10.40 -25.79
C TRP A 297 1.72 -10.28 -24.67
N LEU A 298 1.38 -9.05 -24.30
CA LEU A 298 0.39 -8.83 -23.24
C LEU A 298 -1.02 -9.22 -23.71
N ASP A 299 -1.37 -8.93 -24.97
CA ASP A 299 -2.64 -9.36 -25.56
C ASP A 299 -2.69 -10.91 -25.66
N ASP A 300 -1.57 -11.56 -26.03
CA ASP A 300 -1.45 -13.02 -26.01
C ASP A 300 -1.65 -13.59 -24.59
N PHE A 301 -1.07 -12.96 -23.57
CA PHE A 301 -1.25 -13.36 -22.17
C PHE A 301 -2.70 -13.19 -21.70
N ILE A 302 -3.36 -12.07 -22.02
CA ILE A 302 -4.77 -11.85 -21.70
C ILE A 302 -5.67 -12.87 -22.38
N ALA A 303 -5.40 -13.19 -23.67
CA ALA A 303 -6.12 -14.24 -24.38
C ALA A 303 -5.94 -15.62 -23.72
N TRP A 304 -4.71 -15.94 -23.27
CA TRP A 304 -4.44 -17.16 -22.52
C TRP A 304 -5.18 -17.21 -21.18
N LEU A 305 -5.19 -16.12 -20.38
CA LEU A 305 -5.96 -16.04 -19.14
C LEU A 305 -7.46 -16.28 -19.39
N SER A 306 -7.98 -15.76 -20.50
CA SER A 306 -9.38 -16.00 -20.91
C SER A 306 -9.62 -17.46 -21.29
N SER A 307 -8.74 -18.07 -22.06
CA SER A 307 -8.84 -19.50 -22.44
C SER A 307 -8.77 -20.44 -21.25
N MET A 308 -8.02 -20.06 -20.21
CA MET A 308 -7.91 -20.75 -18.93
C MET A 308 -9.06 -20.46 -17.96
N GLN A 309 -10.03 -19.62 -18.35
CA GLN A 309 -11.15 -19.16 -17.53
C GLN A 309 -10.69 -18.44 -16.22
N ILE A 310 -9.49 -17.89 -16.22
CA ILE A 310 -8.97 -17.08 -15.11
C ILE A 310 -9.58 -15.68 -15.14
N ILE A 311 -9.82 -15.13 -16.34
CA ILE A 311 -10.64 -13.94 -16.57
C ILE A 311 -11.88 -14.33 -17.40
N GLY A 312 -13.01 -13.64 -17.21
CA GLY A 312 -14.19 -13.82 -18.06
C GLY A 312 -13.90 -13.41 -19.51
N SER A 313 -14.70 -13.92 -20.47
CA SER A 313 -14.65 -13.45 -21.86
C SER A 313 -14.80 -11.94 -21.88
N THR A 314 -14.00 -11.26 -22.71
CA THR A 314 -13.92 -9.80 -22.81
C THR A 314 -15.30 -9.15 -22.86
N GLY A 315 -15.78 -8.59 -21.72
CA GLY A 315 -17.09 -7.94 -21.58
C GLY A 315 -17.85 -8.25 -20.30
N GLU A 316 -17.56 -9.32 -19.60
CA GLU A 316 -18.17 -9.62 -18.32
C GLU A 316 -17.22 -9.24 -17.18
N PHE A 317 -17.52 -8.11 -16.53
CA PHE A 317 -16.87 -7.74 -15.27
C PHE A 317 -17.28 -8.74 -14.20
N TYR A 318 -16.29 -9.20 -13.40
CA TYR A 318 -16.53 -10.04 -12.23
C TYR A 318 -17.55 -9.37 -11.30
N THR A 319 -18.75 -9.96 -11.22
CA THR A 319 -19.69 -9.75 -10.12
C THR A 319 -19.48 -10.90 -9.13
N PRO A 320 -19.18 -10.64 -7.86
CA PRO A 320 -19.05 -11.68 -6.84
C PRO A 320 -20.42 -12.32 -6.56
N THR A 321 -20.81 -13.36 -7.31
CA THR A 321 -22.11 -14.02 -7.14
C THR A 321 -22.07 -15.40 -6.49
N GLN A 322 -20.92 -15.87 -6.03
CA GLN A 322 -20.85 -17.23 -5.43
C GLN A 322 -20.48 -17.29 -3.95
N ASP A 323 -20.13 -16.16 -3.30
CA ASP A 323 -20.04 -16.11 -1.84
C ASP A 323 -21.24 -15.40 -1.18
N LEU A 324 -22.28 -15.05 -1.96
CA LEU A 324 -23.49 -14.42 -1.42
C LEU A 324 -24.27 -15.34 -0.47
N ASN A 325 -24.16 -16.66 -0.59
CA ASN A 325 -24.80 -17.57 0.38
C ASN A 325 -24.12 -17.56 1.76
N ALA A 326 -22.86 -17.11 1.87
CA ALA A 326 -22.22 -16.84 3.16
C ALA A 326 -22.47 -15.39 3.63
N LEU A 327 -22.72 -14.46 2.69
CA LEU A 327 -23.13 -13.07 3.00
C LEU A 327 -24.65 -12.95 3.19
N GLU A 328 -25.50 -13.70 2.46
CA GLU A 328 -26.96 -13.66 2.64
C GLU A 328 -27.42 -14.16 4.02
N GLN A 329 -26.64 -15.00 4.69
CA GLN A 329 -26.86 -15.31 6.12
C GLN A 329 -26.43 -14.15 7.06
N ARG A 330 -25.78 -13.09 6.54
CA ARG A 330 -25.45 -11.85 7.27
C ARG A 330 -26.38 -10.67 6.92
N THR A 331 -27.18 -10.73 5.86
CA THR A 331 -28.00 -9.60 5.37
C THR A 331 -29.44 -9.60 5.88
N GLU A 332 -29.80 -10.42 6.89
CA GLU A 332 -31.04 -10.23 7.67
C GLU A 332 -30.79 -9.54 9.03
N SER A 333 -29.62 -8.89 9.26
CA SER A 333 -29.46 -7.95 10.35
C SER A 333 -29.40 -6.53 9.77
N LYS A 334 -30.41 -5.67 10.07
CA LYS A 334 -30.42 -4.21 9.97
C LYS A 334 -29.07 -3.62 9.60
N GLU A 335 -28.96 -2.88 8.49
CA GLU A 335 -27.80 -2.07 8.14
C GLU A 335 -27.32 -1.31 9.38
N SER A 336 -26.23 -1.79 9.99
CA SER A 336 -25.64 -1.10 11.12
C SER A 336 -24.79 0.04 10.56
N LEU A 337 -25.03 1.26 11.07
CA LEU A 337 -24.24 2.43 10.72
C LEU A 337 -22.73 2.16 10.92
N PRO A 338 -21.86 2.74 10.07
CA PRO A 338 -20.40 2.60 10.22
C PRO A 338 -19.90 2.97 11.61
N ASN A 339 -18.96 2.18 12.15
CA ASN A 339 -18.38 2.41 13.47
C ASN A 339 -17.17 3.33 13.38
N VAL A 340 -17.19 4.43 14.10
CA VAL A 340 -16.12 5.44 14.13
C VAL A 340 -15.51 5.52 15.51
N LEU A 341 -14.18 5.37 15.63
CA LEU A 341 -13.45 5.57 16.87
C LEU A 341 -12.69 6.89 16.87
N ILE A 342 -12.84 7.69 17.91
CA ILE A 342 -12.03 8.87 18.17
C ILE A 342 -11.03 8.57 19.29
N ILE A 343 -9.72 8.66 18.97
CA ILE A 343 -8.61 8.52 19.90
C ILE A 343 -7.94 9.89 20.04
N GLY A 344 -7.86 10.43 21.26
CA GLY A 344 -7.20 11.70 21.49
C GLY A 344 -7.26 12.15 22.95
N ASP A 345 -6.69 13.31 23.19
CA ASP A 345 -6.57 13.91 24.52
C ASP A 345 -7.81 14.73 24.94
N SER A 346 -7.62 15.71 25.83
CA SER A 346 -8.70 16.58 26.33
C SER A 346 -9.35 17.45 25.25
N ILE A 347 -8.66 17.75 24.16
CA ILE A 347 -9.24 18.50 23.04
C ILE A 347 -10.33 17.66 22.38
N SER A 348 -10.06 16.37 22.14
CA SER A 348 -11.04 15.44 21.59
C SER A 348 -12.24 15.22 22.54
N ILE A 349 -12.03 15.27 23.87
CA ILE A 349 -13.14 15.23 24.82
C ILE A 349 -14.09 16.40 24.59
N GLY A 350 -13.56 17.59 24.30
CA GLY A 350 -14.33 18.80 24.08
C GLY A 350 -15.22 18.76 22.84
N TYR A 351 -14.72 18.29 21.71
CA TYR A 351 -15.45 18.33 20.45
C TYR A 351 -16.30 17.07 20.16
N THR A 352 -15.97 15.90 20.73
CA THR A 352 -16.66 14.64 20.40
C THR A 352 -18.18 14.67 20.61
N PRO A 353 -18.75 15.28 21.67
CA PRO A 353 -20.21 15.31 21.83
C PRO A 353 -20.93 15.96 20.64
N VAL A 354 -20.34 17.00 20.05
CA VAL A 354 -20.91 17.67 18.86
C VAL A 354 -20.71 16.82 17.60
N VAL A 355 -19.57 16.15 17.46
CA VAL A 355 -19.34 15.20 16.33
C VAL A 355 -20.38 14.07 16.35
N ILE A 356 -20.68 13.50 17.54
CA ILE A 356 -21.70 12.46 17.69
C ILE A 356 -23.06 12.96 17.22
N GLU A 357 -23.47 14.19 17.59
CA GLU A 357 -24.74 14.73 17.18
C GLU A 357 -24.79 15.06 15.67
N GLN A 358 -23.69 15.57 15.10
CA GLN A 358 -23.61 15.89 13.67
C GLN A 358 -23.62 14.65 12.78
N LEU A 359 -23.04 13.52 13.24
CA LEU A 359 -23.01 12.25 12.52
C LEU A 359 -24.12 11.27 12.93
N LYS A 360 -25.12 11.75 13.68
CA LYS A 360 -26.26 10.95 14.10
C LYS A 360 -27.07 10.45 12.92
N GLY A 361 -27.29 9.15 12.84
CA GLY A 361 -27.93 8.50 11.69
C GLY A 361 -27.00 8.27 10.50
N VAL A 362 -25.74 8.75 10.56
CA VAL A 362 -24.71 8.56 9.53
C VAL A 362 -23.65 7.57 10.00
N ALA A 363 -23.24 7.64 11.26
CA ALA A 363 -22.20 6.75 11.83
C ALA A 363 -22.41 6.53 13.34
N ASN A 364 -21.93 5.41 13.84
CA ASN A 364 -21.83 5.09 15.26
C ASN A 364 -20.50 5.63 15.82
N VAL A 365 -20.48 6.89 16.25
CA VAL A 365 -19.27 7.53 16.74
C VAL A 365 -19.04 7.20 18.19
N GLN A 366 -17.88 6.64 18.50
CA GLN A 366 -17.40 6.38 19.85
C GLN A 366 -16.07 7.07 20.08
N ARG A 367 -15.80 7.42 21.34
CA ARG A 367 -14.52 7.94 21.78
C ARG A 367 -13.95 7.06 22.87
N VAL A 368 -12.62 6.88 22.89
CA VAL A 368 -11.93 6.25 24.04
C VAL A 368 -12.35 6.95 25.34
N LYS A 369 -12.87 6.21 26.30
CA LYS A 369 -13.46 6.77 27.55
C LYS A 369 -12.46 7.60 28.37
N SER A 370 -11.16 7.30 28.28
CA SER A 370 -10.11 8.03 29.00
C SER A 370 -9.45 9.09 28.12
N ASN A 371 -8.70 10.03 28.74
CA ASN A 371 -7.76 10.89 28.03
C ASN A 371 -6.59 10.02 27.53
N CYS A 372 -6.30 10.06 26.22
CA CYS A 372 -5.31 9.18 25.62
C CYS A 372 -3.85 9.62 25.89
N GLY A 373 -3.65 10.83 26.44
CA GLY A 373 -2.35 11.30 26.91
C GLY A 373 -1.31 11.48 25.79
N ASP A 374 -0.09 11.05 26.09
CA ASP A 374 1.04 11.08 25.18
C ASP A 374 1.17 9.77 24.37
N THR A 375 2.11 9.76 23.40
CA THR A 375 2.37 8.60 22.55
C THR A 375 2.87 7.37 23.33
N GLN A 376 3.53 7.52 24.48
CA GLN A 376 3.94 6.38 25.31
C GLN A 376 2.72 5.67 25.90
N ARG A 377 1.75 6.43 26.39
CA ARG A 377 0.47 5.89 26.84
C ARG A 377 -0.31 5.25 25.70
N GLY A 378 -0.24 5.86 24.50
CA GLY A 378 -0.79 5.28 23.30
C GLY A 378 -0.28 3.85 23.07
N LEU A 379 1.04 3.65 23.04
CA LEU A 379 1.67 2.34 22.84
C LEU A 379 1.27 1.30 23.89
N GLN A 380 1.07 1.72 25.13
CA GLN A 380 0.68 0.83 26.23
C GLN A 380 -0.79 0.41 26.18
N SER A 381 -1.66 1.23 25.60
CA SER A 381 -3.10 1.11 25.77
C SER A 381 -3.89 0.93 24.47
N LEU A 382 -3.26 1.10 23.31
CA LEU A 382 -3.95 1.11 22.01
C LEU A 382 -4.78 -0.17 21.79
N HIS A 383 -4.21 -1.34 22.04
CA HIS A 383 -4.91 -2.62 21.89
C HIS A 383 -6.19 -2.69 22.75
N ALA A 384 -6.12 -2.23 23.98
CA ALA A 384 -7.29 -2.17 24.87
C ALA A 384 -8.34 -1.14 24.43
N TRP A 385 -7.91 -0.05 23.74
CA TRP A 385 -8.83 0.97 23.23
C TRP A 385 -9.53 0.53 21.94
N LEU A 386 -8.86 -0.23 21.11
CA LEU A 386 -9.44 -0.83 19.90
C LEU A 386 -10.47 -1.91 20.25
N GLY A 387 -10.20 -2.73 21.28
CA GLY A 387 -11.08 -3.84 21.69
C GLY A 387 -11.34 -4.82 20.56
N ASP A 388 -12.49 -5.50 20.61
CA ASP A 388 -12.95 -6.45 19.59
C ASP A 388 -13.89 -5.81 18.56
N THR A 389 -14.08 -4.48 18.61
CA THR A 389 -14.96 -3.77 17.70
C THR A 389 -14.29 -3.63 16.33
N GLN A 390 -14.99 -3.99 15.28
CA GLN A 390 -14.57 -3.69 13.92
C GLN A 390 -14.88 -2.23 13.63
N TRP A 391 -13.83 -1.43 13.46
CA TRP A 391 -13.93 0.00 13.19
C TRP A 391 -13.86 0.25 11.67
N ASP A 392 -14.73 1.10 11.15
CA ASP A 392 -14.70 1.55 9.75
C ASP A 392 -13.82 2.79 9.58
N VAL A 393 -13.80 3.68 10.59
CA VAL A 393 -12.96 4.88 10.62
C VAL A 393 -12.34 5.06 11.99
N ILE A 394 -11.04 5.38 12.04
CA ILE A 394 -10.34 5.80 13.27
C ILE A 394 -9.77 7.20 13.07
N HIS A 395 -10.31 8.16 13.79
CA HIS A 395 -9.80 9.53 13.87
C HIS A 395 -8.92 9.70 15.12
N PHE A 396 -7.65 10.05 14.96
CA PHE A 396 -6.71 10.02 16.07
C PHE A 396 -5.76 11.22 16.12
N ASN A 397 -5.32 11.55 17.36
CA ASN A 397 -4.31 12.58 17.64
C ASN A 397 -3.48 12.24 18.88
N TRP A 398 -2.19 12.56 18.81
CA TRP A 398 -1.25 12.71 19.92
C TRP A 398 -0.35 13.90 19.62
N GLY A 399 0.10 14.63 20.66
CA GLY A 399 1.05 15.74 20.51
C GLY A 399 1.06 16.67 21.72
N LEU A 400 -0.07 17.29 22.11
CA LEU A 400 -0.09 18.27 23.21
C LEU A 400 0.44 17.72 24.55
N HIS A 401 0.30 16.43 24.81
CA HIS A 401 0.87 15.79 25.99
C HIS A 401 2.34 15.46 25.82
N ASP A 402 2.77 15.08 24.61
CA ASP A 402 4.16 14.75 24.27
C ASP A 402 5.07 15.97 24.40
N LEU A 403 4.69 17.10 23.82
CA LEU A 403 5.46 18.35 23.82
C LEU A 403 5.35 19.17 25.15
N CYS A 404 4.63 18.63 26.15
CA CYS A 404 4.44 19.32 27.42
C CYS A 404 5.66 19.15 28.33
N TYR A 405 6.23 20.26 28.80
CA TYR A 405 7.30 20.29 29.79
C TYR A 405 6.72 20.15 31.19
N ARG A 406 7.31 19.30 32.02
CA ARG A 406 6.86 19.00 33.40
C ARG A 406 8.01 19.05 34.38
N HIS A 407 7.72 19.55 35.59
CA HIS A 407 8.67 19.57 36.70
C HIS A 407 7.99 19.00 37.97
N PRO A 408 8.64 18.09 38.71
CA PRO A 408 8.02 17.42 39.87
C PRO A 408 7.48 18.38 40.94
N GLU A 409 8.17 19.50 41.15
CA GLU A 409 7.83 20.50 42.18
C GLU A 409 6.85 21.57 41.69
N SER A 410 6.48 21.58 40.41
CA SER A 410 5.53 22.56 39.89
C SER A 410 4.16 22.40 40.56
N LYS A 411 3.59 23.54 40.99
CA LYS A 411 2.25 23.62 41.57
C LYS A 411 1.15 23.76 40.50
N VAL A 412 1.52 23.97 39.24
CA VAL A 412 0.57 24.07 38.13
C VAL A 412 -0.03 22.69 37.86
N TYR A 413 -1.33 22.64 37.59
CA TYR A 413 -2.04 21.39 37.29
C TYR A 413 -1.29 20.57 36.24
N GLY A 414 -1.12 19.27 36.47
CA GLY A 414 -0.34 18.38 35.62
C GLY A 414 1.18 18.60 35.72
N LYS A 415 1.68 19.26 36.75
CA LYS A 415 3.11 19.54 36.98
C LYS A 415 3.76 20.34 35.86
N ARG A 416 3.00 21.18 35.15
CA ARG A 416 3.44 21.93 33.97
C ARG A 416 4.45 23.01 34.34
N ASP A 417 5.59 23.06 33.68
CA ASP A 417 6.64 24.08 33.84
C ASP A 417 7.57 24.07 32.62
N LYS A 418 7.38 25.00 31.67
CA LYS A 418 8.22 25.14 30.48
C LYS A 418 9.59 25.77 30.72
N VAL A 419 9.85 26.28 31.92
CA VAL A 419 11.11 26.95 32.29
C VAL A 419 12.08 25.97 32.95
N LYS A 420 11.61 25.22 33.96
CA LYS A 420 12.41 24.26 34.75
C LYS A 420 12.17 22.81 34.37
N GLY A 421 11.09 22.53 33.65
CA GLY A 421 10.67 21.20 33.33
C GLY A 421 11.42 20.58 32.13
N THR A 422 11.28 19.27 32.01
CA THR A 422 11.70 18.49 30.86
C THR A 422 10.48 18.14 30.01
N VAL A 423 10.65 18.07 28.69
CA VAL A 423 9.60 17.66 27.77
C VAL A 423 9.20 16.21 28.06
N ALA A 424 7.91 15.91 28.06
CA ALA A 424 7.40 14.59 28.41
C ALA A 424 7.87 13.50 27.42
N VAL A 425 7.79 13.78 26.13
CA VAL A 425 8.30 12.90 25.07
C VAL A 425 9.11 13.75 24.09
N PRO A 426 10.44 13.62 24.05
CA PRO A 426 11.28 14.35 23.09
C PRO A 426 10.87 14.07 21.64
N LEU A 427 11.05 15.06 20.73
CA LEU A 427 10.58 15.03 19.35
C LEU A 427 11.00 13.76 18.59
N GLU A 428 12.24 13.30 18.73
CA GLU A 428 12.73 12.07 18.10
C GLU A 428 11.96 10.84 18.63
N GLN A 429 11.76 10.76 19.94
CA GLN A 429 11.02 9.66 20.55
C GLN A 429 9.53 9.70 20.19
N TYR A 430 8.94 10.90 20.10
CA TYR A 430 7.58 11.10 19.59
C TYR A 430 7.43 10.51 18.17
N GLY A 431 8.37 10.81 17.28
CA GLY A 431 8.33 10.28 15.92
C GLY A 431 8.38 8.73 15.89
N LYS A 432 9.26 8.12 16.70
CA LYS A 432 9.35 6.65 16.82
C LYS A 432 8.05 6.05 17.37
N ASN A 433 7.53 6.65 18.44
CA ASN A 433 6.30 6.18 19.08
C ASN A 433 5.09 6.31 18.13
N LEU A 434 4.94 7.48 17.49
CA LEU A 434 3.82 7.73 16.59
C LEU A 434 3.86 6.81 15.37
N GLN A 435 5.04 6.56 14.80
CA GLN A 435 5.18 5.60 13.72
C GLN A 435 4.75 4.19 14.16
N ALA A 436 5.14 3.75 15.35
CA ALA A 436 4.73 2.45 15.88
C ALA A 436 3.20 2.38 16.12
N LEU A 437 2.58 3.46 16.60
CA LEU A 437 1.13 3.56 16.77
C LEU A 437 0.39 3.50 15.42
N VAL A 438 0.87 4.26 14.44
CA VAL A 438 0.29 4.25 13.08
C VAL A 438 0.38 2.85 12.46
N LEU A 439 1.51 2.15 12.61
CA LEU A 439 1.66 0.78 12.12
C LEU A 439 0.69 -0.20 12.79
N GLN A 440 0.37 -0.02 14.08
CA GLN A 440 -0.65 -0.82 14.76
C GLN A 440 -2.06 -0.46 14.30
N LEU A 441 -2.36 0.84 14.12
CA LEU A 441 -3.65 1.28 13.60
C LEU A 441 -3.91 0.81 12.17
N LEU A 442 -2.88 0.75 11.34
CA LEU A 442 -2.95 0.20 9.97
C LEU A 442 -3.22 -1.31 9.91
N GLN A 443 -3.13 -2.01 11.04
CA GLN A 443 -3.52 -3.42 11.15
C GLN A 443 -5.04 -3.59 11.37
N THR A 444 -5.74 -2.51 11.68
CA THR A 444 -7.20 -2.48 11.64
C THR A 444 -7.65 -2.20 10.21
N ASP A 445 -8.79 -2.74 9.81
CA ASP A 445 -9.35 -2.46 8.48
C ASP A 445 -9.95 -1.05 8.36
N ALA A 446 -9.77 -0.21 9.38
CA ALA A 446 -10.34 1.12 9.47
C ALA A 446 -9.64 2.13 8.56
N THR A 447 -10.40 3.03 7.96
CA THR A 447 -9.84 4.23 7.34
C THR A 447 -9.28 5.14 8.43
N LEU A 448 -8.00 5.50 8.32
CA LEU A 448 -7.29 6.31 9.32
C LEU A 448 -7.31 7.79 8.96
N ILE A 449 -7.63 8.63 9.95
CA ILE A 449 -7.57 10.09 9.85
C ILE A 449 -6.75 10.62 11.02
N TRP A 450 -5.60 11.22 10.74
CA TRP A 450 -4.81 11.90 11.76
C TRP A 450 -5.21 13.36 11.85
N ALA A 451 -5.51 13.84 13.09
CA ALA A 451 -5.70 15.24 13.36
C ALA A 451 -4.41 15.89 13.82
N SER A 452 -4.00 17.00 13.20
CA SER A 452 -2.82 17.74 13.63
C SER A 452 -3.00 18.31 15.04
N THR A 453 -1.89 18.40 15.80
CA THR A 453 -1.86 19.01 17.13
C THR A 453 -2.24 20.48 17.01
N THR A 454 -3.23 20.90 17.79
CA THR A 454 -3.77 22.27 17.78
C THR A 454 -2.77 23.31 18.30
N LEU A 455 -3.05 24.59 18.03
CA LEU A 455 -2.21 25.72 18.41
C LEU A 455 -1.89 25.73 19.91
N VAL A 456 -0.63 26.00 20.24
CA VAL A 456 -0.19 26.34 21.61
C VAL A 456 -0.24 27.87 21.76
N PRO A 457 -1.17 28.41 22.59
CA PRO A 457 -1.29 29.85 22.74
C PRO A 457 -0.14 30.42 23.56
N GLU A 458 0.07 31.74 23.42
CA GLU A 458 1.00 32.49 24.28
C GLU A 458 0.64 32.34 25.76
N ASN A 459 1.64 32.39 26.64
CA ASN A 459 1.50 32.26 28.09
C ASN A 459 1.01 30.87 28.58
N GLU A 460 0.97 29.83 27.74
CA GLU A 460 0.75 28.47 28.21
C GLU A 460 1.88 28.06 29.20
N ALA A 461 1.52 27.42 30.31
CA ALA A 461 2.44 27.19 31.42
C ALA A 461 3.48 26.06 31.17
N GLY A 462 3.13 25.06 30.40
CA GLY A 462 3.97 23.87 30.20
C GLY A 462 4.36 23.59 28.75
N ARG A 463 4.03 24.45 27.81
CA ARG A 463 4.36 24.30 26.39
C ARG A 463 5.00 25.56 25.85
N ARG A 464 5.90 25.41 24.91
CA ARG A 464 6.51 26.54 24.19
C ARG A 464 5.74 26.76 22.89
N VAL A 465 5.43 28.01 22.59
CA VAL A 465 4.78 28.39 21.33
C VAL A 465 5.67 27.97 20.15
N GLY A 466 5.09 27.31 19.19
CA GLY A 466 5.80 26.82 18.00
C GLY A 466 6.37 25.41 18.11
N ASP A 467 6.48 24.81 19.33
CA ASP A 467 6.89 23.43 19.45
C ASP A 467 5.91 22.48 18.72
N GLU A 468 4.61 22.79 18.72
CA GLU A 468 3.58 22.02 18.02
C GLU A 468 3.82 21.95 16.51
N LEU A 469 4.44 22.96 15.90
CA LEU A 469 4.79 22.95 14.49
C LEU A 469 5.82 21.87 14.16
N ASN A 470 6.83 21.69 15.04
CA ASN A 470 7.85 20.68 14.88
C ASN A 470 7.26 19.26 15.03
N TYR A 471 6.39 19.05 16.04
CA TYR A 471 5.70 17.78 16.25
C TYR A 471 4.74 17.46 15.10
N ASN A 472 4.00 18.45 14.61
CA ASN A 472 3.12 18.32 13.46
C ASN A 472 3.91 18.01 12.17
N ALA A 473 5.09 18.60 11.96
CA ALA A 473 5.93 18.31 10.80
C ALA A 473 6.42 16.84 10.78
N VAL A 474 6.89 16.34 11.93
CA VAL A 474 7.27 14.93 12.08
C VAL A 474 6.06 14.01 11.86
N ALA A 475 4.92 14.31 12.50
CA ALA A 475 3.70 13.54 12.34
C ALA A 475 3.22 13.54 10.88
N LYS A 476 3.15 14.70 10.23
CA LYS A 476 2.75 14.83 8.83
C LYS A 476 3.62 13.97 7.90
N THR A 477 4.93 13.95 8.13
CA THR A 477 5.85 13.10 7.36
C THR A 477 5.49 11.62 7.51
N ILE A 478 5.17 11.17 8.74
CA ILE A 478 4.74 9.79 9.01
C ILE A 478 3.40 9.51 8.33
N MET A 479 2.41 10.40 8.44
CA MET A 479 1.09 10.22 7.83
C MET A 479 1.18 10.14 6.30
N LEU A 480 1.93 11.03 5.67
CA LEU A 480 2.15 11.00 4.22
C LEU A 480 2.85 9.72 3.77
N LYS A 481 3.84 9.25 4.53
CA LYS A 481 4.55 7.99 4.26
C LYS A 481 3.60 6.79 4.26
N HIS A 482 2.59 6.80 5.13
CA HIS A 482 1.67 5.67 5.32
C HIS A 482 0.28 5.88 4.67
N GLY A 483 0.09 6.95 3.91
CA GLY A 483 -1.17 7.22 3.22
C GLY A 483 -2.35 7.54 4.15
N VAL A 484 -2.07 7.97 5.39
CA VAL A 484 -3.08 8.36 6.37
C VAL A 484 -3.63 9.74 6.03
N ALA A 485 -4.95 9.88 6.01
CA ALA A 485 -5.62 11.16 5.77
C ALA A 485 -5.27 12.18 6.86
N ILE A 486 -5.14 13.45 6.48
CA ILE A 486 -4.76 14.54 7.40
C ILE A 486 -5.93 15.49 7.58
N ASN A 487 -6.38 15.63 8.83
CA ASN A 487 -7.32 16.65 9.28
C ASN A 487 -6.52 17.76 9.99
N ASP A 488 -6.29 18.89 9.31
CA ASP A 488 -5.41 19.95 9.84
C ASP A 488 -6.13 20.87 10.85
N LEU A 489 -6.29 20.38 12.08
CA LEU A 489 -6.86 21.17 13.17
C LEU A 489 -5.92 22.28 13.66
N HIS A 490 -4.61 22.20 13.39
CA HIS A 490 -3.69 23.29 13.69
C HIS A 490 -4.00 24.52 12.84
N ALA A 491 -4.16 24.35 11.52
CA ALA A 491 -4.48 25.44 10.61
C ALA A 491 -5.81 26.13 11.01
N LEU A 492 -6.83 25.34 11.39
CA LEU A 492 -8.09 25.86 11.89
C LEU A 492 -7.87 26.70 13.17
N THR A 493 -7.20 26.12 14.17
CA THR A 493 -7.04 26.79 15.49
C THR A 493 -6.07 27.96 15.47
N ALA A 494 -5.15 28.02 14.52
CA ALA A 494 -4.30 29.18 14.27
C ALA A 494 -5.08 30.43 13.82
N SER A 495 -6.27 30.22 13.23
CA SER A 495 -7.18 31.32 12.84
C SER A 495 -8.15 31.75 13.94
N PHE A 496 -8.18 31.05 15.09
CA PHE A 496 -9.15 31.31 16.15
C PHE A 496 -8.88 32.63 16.87
N PRO A 497 -9.89 33.49 17.01
CA PRO A 497 -9.79 34.63 17.90
C PRO A 497 -9.72 34.15 19.37
N SER A 498 -9.11 34.97 20.23
CA SER A 498 -8.83 34.64 21.63
C SER A 498 -10.08 34.21 22.45
N GLN A 499 -11.27 34.67 22.05
CA GLN A 499 -12.55 34.32 22.71
C GLN A 499 -12.94 32.84 22.55
N LEU A 500 -12.37 32.14 21.57
CA LEU A 500 -12.64 30.70 21.36
C LEU A 500 -11.79 29.81 22.26
N PHE A 501 -10.75 30.35 22.92
CA PHE A 501 -10.00 29.63 23.96
C PHE A 501 -10.69 29.74 25.31
N SER A 502 -10.62 28.69 26.12
CA SER A 502 -11.31 28.64 27.44
C SER A 502 -10.87 29.75 28.39
N ARG A 503 -9.61 30.15 28.28
CA ARG A 503 -8.96 31.27 28.99
C ARG A 503 -7.61 31.60 28.35
N PRO A 504 -7.05 32.81 28.61
CA PRO A 504 -5.72 33.16 28.17
C PRO A 504 -4.66 32.14 28.61
N GLY A 505 -3.80 31.69 27.71
CA GLY A 505 -2.74 30.74 27.97
C GLY A 505 -3.23 29.27 28.19
N ASP A 506 -4.43 28.93 27.78
CA ASP A 506 -4.96 27.57 27.82
C ASP A 506 -5.09 26.99 26.42
N VAL A 507 -4.72 25.72 26.25
CA VAL A 507 -4.86 24.99 25.00
C VAL A 507 -6.29 24.50 24.74
N HIS A 508 -7.19 24.62 25.74
CA HIS A 508 -8.58 24.18 25.63
C HIS A 508 -9.47 25.28 25.05
N TYR A 509 -10.57 24.87 24.47
CA TYR A 509 -11.51 25.75 23.76
C TYR A 509 -12.82 25.92 24.51
N THR A 510 -13.52 27.02 24.27
CA THR A 510 -14.91 27.22 24.69
C THR A 510 -15.83 26.21 23.97
N LYS A 511 -17.13 26.23 24.32
CA LYS A 511 -18.13 25.42 23.61
C LYS A 511 -18.16 25.77 22.13
N GLU A 512 -18.08 27.06 21.79
CA GLU A 512 -18.08 27.58 20.44
C GLU A 512 -16.82 27.17 19.68
N GLY A 513 -15.63 27.27 20.29
CA GLY A 513 -14.38 26.80 19.72
C GLY A 513 -14.38 25.28 19.50
N SER A 514 -14.88 24.52 20.47
CA SER A 514 -15.04 23.06 20.35
C SER A 514 -16.04 22.68 19.25
N ALA A 515 -17.11 23.47 19.04
CA ALA A 515 -18.07 23.22 17.97
C ALA A 515 -17.45 23.44 16.58
N GLN A 516 -16.58 24.42 16.39
CA GLN A 516 -15.85 24.61 15.13
C GLN A 516 -14.85 23.48 14.86
N LEU A 517 -14.15 22.99 15.89
CA LEU A 517 -13.32 21.78 15.77
C LEU A 517 -14.18 20.56 15.39
N ALA A 518 -15.34 20.40 16.03
CA ALA A 518 -16.26 19.29 15.75
C ALA A 518 -16.75 19.30 14.29
N GLN A 519 -17.07 20.48 13.75
CA GLN A 519 -17.50 20.63 12.36
C GLN A 519 -16.44 20.06 11.40
N GLN A 520 -15.19 20.50 11.51
CA GLN A 520 -14.11 20.01 10.64
C GLN A 520 -13.82 18.52 10.85
N VAL A 521 -13.93 18.00 12.10
CA VAL A 521 -13.75 16.59 12.41
C VAL A 521 -14.88 15.75 11.78
N ALA A 522 -16.14 16.18 11.89
CA ALA A 522 -17.28 15.48 11.29
C ALA A 522 -17.19 15.46 9.76
N GLU A 523 -16.85 16.59 9.14
CA GLU A 523 -16.63 16.68 7.69
C GLU A 523 -15.51 15.74 7.23
N ALA A 524 -14.38 15.68 7.95
CA ALA A 524 -13.28 14.79 7.63
C ALA A 524 -13.68 13.31 7.76
N ILE A 525 -14.49 12.94 8.75
CA ILE A 525 -15.02 11.59 8.92
C ILE A 525 -16.01 11.28 7.79
N GLN A 526 -16.99 12.16 7.54
CA GLN A 526 -18.02 11.96 6.53
C GLN A 526 -17.44 11.79 5.13
N ALA A 527 -16.39 12.52 4.79
CA ALA A 527 -15.68 12.40 3.51
C ALA A 527 -15.03 11.01 3.29
N THR A 528 -14.88 10.19 4.32
CA THR A 528 -14.31 8.83 4.24
C THR A 528 -15.37 7.73 4.30
N LEU A 529 -16.61 8.06 4.61
CA LEU A 529 -17.72 7.10 4.62
C LEU A 529 -18.22 6.85 3.20
N PRO A 530 -18.78 5.66 2.90
CA PRO A 530 -19.43 5.39 1.63
C PRO A 530 -20.57 6.39 1.37
N GLU A 531 -20.68 6.92 0.16
CA GLU A 531 -21.85 7.71 -0.24
C GLU A 531 -23.10 6.82 -0.17
N GLU A 532 -24.18 7.30 0.48
CA GLU A 532 -25.48 6.63 0.38
C GLU A 532 -25.92 6.56 -1.09
N PRO A 533 -26.45 5.41 -1.57
CA PRO A 533 -27.05 5.37 -2.89
C PRO A 533 -28.23 6.37 -2.90
N VAL A 534 -28.13 7.38 -3.77
CA VAL A 534 -29.20 8.33 -4.01
C VAL A 534 -30.44 7.52 -4.35
N ALA A 535 -31.45 7.57 -3.46
CA ALA A 535 -32.73 6.93 -3.68
C ALA A 535 -33.29 7.41 -5.04
N ALA A 536 -33.40 6.49 -5.98
CA ALA A 536 -33.99 6.79 -7.28
C ALA A 536 -35.41 7.35 -7.06
N ASP A 537 -35.62 8.60 -7.45
CA ASP A 537 -36.88 9.29 -7.38
C ASP A 537 -37.95 8.44 -8.09
N ALA A 538 -38.84 7.84 -7.30
CA ALA A 538 -40.03 7.15 -7.77
C ALA A 538 -41.07 8.21 -8.19
N GLY A 539 -40.67 9.03 -9.19
CA GLY A 539 -41.45 10.09 -9.77
C GLY A 539 -42.33 9.62 -10.95
N SER A 540 -43.59 9.40 -10.66
CA SER A 540 -44.76 9.61 -11.54
C SER A 540 -44.77 8.93 -12.92
N ARG A 541 -45.42 7.78 -13.01
CA ARG A 541 -46.26 7.47 -14.17
C ARG A 541 -47.72 7.70 -13.79
N LYS A 542 -48.27 8.76 -14.32
CA LYS A 542 -49.69 8.85 -14.67
C LYS A 542 -49.85 8.55 -16.15
#